data_9045ba41319410f402250277222a9a12
#
_entry.id   9045ba41319410f402250277222a9a12
#
_cell.length_a   1.000
_cell.length_b   1.000
_cell.length_c   1.000
_cell.angle_alpha   90.00
_cell.angle_beta   90.00
_cell.angle_gamma   90.00
#
_symmetry.space_group_name_H-M   'P 1'
#
loop_
_entity.id
_entity.type
_entity.pdbx_description
1 polymer ?
#
loop_
_entity_poly.entity_id
_entity_poly.type
_entity_poly.pdbx_seq_one_letter_code
_entity_poly.pdbx_strand_id
1 'polypeptide(L)'
;MSASIVEAALSFVPTPRQRHVQCISPSGLHRMAYTEWGDPANPRVLVCVHGLTRSGRDFDAVAKAFAGEYRVVCPDVVGRGLSDWLVDPKHYGVPQYVADMVALIARLNVETVDWFGTSMGGLIGLGLAGLPNSPIRKMLLNDVGPHIEPVALERIGTYLGRGDTFATLQEGIDNAAQLAASFGPLTADEWRAINTPLMREHEGRWGYRYDPKVAVPFAAADANAASLGEAILWHSLASIQHPVLVVRGEHSDLLSRETVEKMVASGQAVTAREFAGVGHAPAFLTPDQIAIAYRFFLNTETSEA
;
A
#
# COMPACT_ATOMS: atom_id res chain seq x y z
N MET A 1 3.85 -25.50 -0.77
CA MET A 1 2.42 -25.56 -1.19
C MET A 1 2.37 -25.47 -2.70
N SER A 2 1.64 -26.39 -3.35
CA SER A 2 1.53 -26.39 -4.80
C SER A 2 0.71 -25.19 -5.29
N ALA A 3 0.93 -24.75 -6.53
CA ALA A 3 0.13 -23.72 -7.20
C ALA A 3 -1.39 -23.97 -7.08
N SER A 4 -1.81 -25.24 -6.91
CA SER A 4 -3.20 -25.66 -6.76
C SER A 4 -3.92 -25.11 -5.51
N ILE A 5 -3.21 -24.80 -4.40
CA ILE A 5 -3.85 -24.24 -3.19
C ILE A 5 -4.11 -22.74 -3.39
N VAL A 6 -3.20 -22.05 -4.04
CA VAL A 6 -3.39 -20.62 -4.39
C VAL A 6 -4.50 -20.48 -5.43
N GLU A 7 -4.55 -21.35 -6.44
CA GLU A 7 -5.65 -21.39 -7.42
C GLU A 7 -7.00 -21.72 -6.78
N ALA A 8 -7.06 -22.65 -5.83
CA ALA A 8 -8.29 -22.95 -5.09
C ALA A 8 -8.73 -21.76 -4.20
N ALA A 9 -7.81 -21.06 -3.56
CA ALA A 9 -8.11 -19.86 -2.78
C ALA A 9 -8.62 -18.72 -3.66
N LEU A 10 -8.11 -18.56 -4.88
CA LEU A 10 -8.58 -17.59 -5.86
C LEU A 10 -9.96 -17.92 -6.44
N SER A 11 -10.40 -19.18 -6.37
CA SER A 11 -11.74 -19.60 -6.85
C SER A 11 -12.88 -19.27 -5.88
N PHE A 12 -12.58 -19.05 -4.59
CA PHE A 12 -13.54 -18.56 -3.61
C PHE A 12 -13.69 -17.04 -3.75
N VAL A 13 -14.88 -16.55 -4.12
CA VAL A 13 -15.16 -15.12 -4.30
C VAL A 13 -15.93 -14.59 -3.09
N PRO A 14 -15.25 -14.21 -2.01
CA PRO A 14 -15.91 -13.52 -0.90
C PRO A 14 -16.43 -12.17 -1.40
N THR A 15 -17.64 -11.80 -1.01
CA THR A 15 -18.19 -10.48 -1.33
C THR A 15 -17.53 -9.43 -0.45
N PRO A 16 -16.86 -8.41 -1.03
CA PRO A 16 -16.27 -7.34 -0.24
C PRO A 16 -17.34 -6.48 0.43
N ARG A 17 -17.06 -6.01 1.63
CA ARG A 17 -17.93 -5.09 2.38
C ARG A 17 -17.27 -3.72 2.45
N GLN A 18 -17.96 -2.70 1.96
CA GLN A 18 -17.52 -1.32 2.10
C GLN A 18 -17.85 -0.83 3.52
N ARG A 19 -16.88 -0.27 4.21
CA ARG A 19 -16.96 0.26 5.57
C ARG A 19 -16.29 1.63 5.65
N HIS A 20 -16.43 2.27 6.81
CA HIS A 20 -15.69 3.50 7.12
C HIS A 20 -15.40 3.62 8.61
N VAL A 21 -14.40 4.42 8.94
CA VAL A 21 -14.03 4.81 10.29
C VAL A 21 -13.95 6.33 10.36
N GLN A 22 -14.37 6.90 11.50
CA GLN A 22 -14.20 8.31 11.78
C GLN A 22 -12.80 8.57 12.30
N CYS A 23 -12.09 9.47 11.64
CA CYS A 23 -10.74 9.90 11.97
C CYS A 23 -10.73 11.39 12.31
N ILE A 24 -9.61 11.86 12.86
CA ILE A 24 -9.42 13.27 13.23
C ILE A 24 -8.10 13.79 12.64
N SER A 25 -8.14 15.01 12.14
CA SER A 25 -6.97 15.81 11.76
C SER A 25 -6.96 17.13 12.54
N PRO A 26 -5.87 17.90 12.54
CA PRO A 26 -5.85 19.23 13.12
C PRO A 26 -6.90 20.17 12.55
N SER A 27 -7.40 19.92 11.33
CA SER A 27 -8.44 20.70 10.66
C SER A 27 -9.86 20.16 10.82
N GLY A 28 -10.05 19.11 11.63
CA GLY A 28 -11.37 18.56 11.94
C GLY A 28 -11.52 17.07 11.67
N LEU A 29 -12.76 16.60 11.76
CA LEU A 29 -13.10 15.19 11.53
C LEU A 29 -13.17 14.87 10.03
N HIS A 30 -12.79 13.65 9.68
CA HIS A 30 -12.94 13.09 8.34
C HIS A 30 -13.23 11.60 8.41
N ARG A 31 -13.79 11.03 7.35
CA ARG A 31 -14.05 9.60 7.24
C ARG A 31 -13.00 8.96 6.38
N MET A 32 -12.42 7.87 6.86
CA MET A 32 -11.62 6.98 6.06
C MET A 32 -12.43 5.75 5.68
N ALA A 33 -12.59 5.51 4.38
CA ALA A 33 -13.26 4.33 3.85
C ALA A 33 -12.30 3.15 3.82
N TYR A 34 -12.83 1.93 3.94
CA TYR A 34 -12.08 0.70 3.74
C TYR A 34 -12.94 -0.42 3.18
N THR A 35 -12.33 -1.29 2.40
CA THR A 35 -12.95 -2.52 1.91
C THR A 35 -12.52 -3.68 2.78
N GLU A 36 -13.48 -4.46 3.29
CA GLU A 36 -13.26 -5.59 4.18
C GLU A 36 -13.64 -6.90 3.49
N TRP A 37 -12.77 -7.90 3.55
CA TRP A 37 -12.93 -9.23 2.96
C TRP A 37 -12.79 -10.32 4.03
N GLY A 38 -13.39 -11.48 3.78
CA GLY A 38 -13.35 -12.61 4.71
C GLY A 38 -14.35 -12.49 5.86
N ASP A 39 -14.16 -13.30 6.90
CA ASP A 39 -15.02 -13.31 8.08
C ASP A 39 -14.75 -12.08 8.96
N PRO A 40 -15.76 -11.21 9.24
CA PRO A 40 -15.58 -10.05 10.11
C PRO A 40 -15.28 -10.41 11.56
N ALA A 41 -15.54 -11.64 11.99
CA ALA A 41 -15.22 -12.14 13.32
C ALA A 41 -13.82 -12.76 13.42
N ASN A 42 -13.11 -12.93 12.30
CA ASN A 42 -11.76 -13.47 12.32
C ASN A 42 -10.79 -12.53 13.04
N PRO A 43 -10.14 -12.95 14.14
CA PRO A 43 -9.21 -12.12 14.90
C PRO A 43 -7.87 -11.89 14.17
N ARG A 44 -7.57 -12.71 13.13
CA ARG A 44 -6.37 -12.52 12.30
C ARG A 44 -6.67 -11.47 11.24
N VAL A 45 -6.15 -10.27 11.44
CA VAL A 45 -6.36 -9.14 10.52
C VAL A 45 -5.11 -8.88 9.70
N LEU A 46 -5.30 -8.79 8.37
CA LEU A 46 -4.29 -8.29 7.43
C LEU A 46 -4.73 -6.92 6.92
N VAL A 47 -3.96 -5.88 7.24
CA VAL A 47 -4.18 -4.52 6.75
C VAL A 47 -3.33 -4.30 5.51
N CYS A 48 -3.96 -4.02 4.36
CA CYS A 48 -3.31 -3.81 3.08
C CYS A 48 -3.42 -2.34 2.66
N VAL A 49 -2.29 -1.62 2.63
CA VAL A 49 -2.26 -0.15 2.41
C VAL A 49 -1.56 0.20 1.11
N HIS A 50 -2.25 0.95 0.28
CA HIS A 50 -1.89 1.28 -1.10
C HIS A 50 -0.85 2.40 -1.24
N GLY A 51 -0.34 2.57 -2.48
CA GLY A 51 0.59 3.63 -2.88
C GLY A 51 -0.06 5.02 -2.98
N LEU A 52 0.74 6.03 -3.27
CA LEU A 52 0.44 7.47 -3.14
C LEU A 52 -0.87 7.92 -3.81
N THR A 53 -1.10 7.54 -5.07
CA THR A 53 -2.27 7.97 -5.88
C THR A 53 -3.26 6.83 -6.12
N ARG A 54 -3.11 5.72 -5.42
CA ARG A 54 -3.88 4.49 -5.60
C ARG A 54 -5.04 4.39 -4.60
N SER A 55 -5.64 3.21 -4.50
CA SER A 55 -6.72 2.92 -3.55
C SER A 55 -6.61 1.51 -2.98
N GLY A 56 -7.37 1.21 -1.93
CA GLY A 56 -7.42 -0.12 -1.32
C GLY A 56 -7.83 -1.22 -2.30
N ARG A 57 -8.42 -0.88 -3.45
CA ARG A 57 -8.82 -1.84 -4.48
C ARG A 57 -7.66 -2.44 -5.27
N ASP A 58 -6.43 -1.92 -5.11
CA ASP A 58 -5.23 -2.57 -5.64
C ASP A 58 -4.99 -3.95 -5.03
N PHE A 59 -5.51 -4.16 -3.83
CA PHE A 59 -5.35 -5.41 -3.08
C PHE A 59 -6.46 -6.44 -3.30
N ASP A 60 -7.37 -6.25 -4.24
CA ASP A 60 -8.50 -7.17 -4.45
C ASP A 60 -8.07 -8.62 -4.71
N ALA A 61 -7.00 -8.83 -5.48
CA ALA A 61 -6.45 -10.17 -5.74
C ALA A 61 -5.84 -10.80 -4.49
N VAL A 62 -5.02 -10.04 -3.76
CA VAL A 62 -4.45 -10.43 -2.47
C VAL A 62 -5.57 -10.73 -1.47
N ALA A 63 -6.54 -9.82 -1.34
CA ALA A 63 -7.64 -9.98 -0.39
C ALA A 63 -8.48 -11.23 -0.66
N LYS A 64 -8.76 -11.55 -1.91
CA LYS A 64 -9.44 -12.80 -2.30
C LYS A 64 -8.63 -14.03 -1.87
N ALA A 65 -7.33 -14.04 -2.12
CA ALA A 65 -6.46 -15.17 -1.77
C ALA A 65 -6.36 -15.40 -0.25
N PHE A 66 -6.44 -14.31 0.54
CA PHE A 66 -6.28 -14.39 2.00
C PHE A 66 -7.60 -14.47 2.78
N ALA A 67 -8.75 -14.25 2.15
CA ALA A 67 -10.04 -14.12 2.84
C ALA A 67 -10.51 -15.38 3.60
N GLY A 68 -9.97 -16.56 3.26
CA GLY A 68 -10.21 -17.79 4.00
C GLY A 68 -9.48 -17.87 5.33
N GLU A 69 -8.32 -17.20 5.44
CA GLU A 69 -7.41 -17.27 6.59
C GLU A 69 -7.40 -16.00 7.42
N TYR A 70 -7.76 -14.88 6.81
CA TYR A 70 -7.70 -13.53 7.37
C TYR A 70 -9.00 -12.78 7.18
N ARG A 71 -9.25 -11.86 8.09
CA ARG A 71 -10.06 -10.68 7.83
C ARG A 71 -9.15 -9.64 7.16
N VAL A 72 -9.26 -9.49 5.83
CA VAL A 72 -8.42 -8.57 5.07
C VAL A 72 -9.09 -7.20 5.02
N VAL A 73 -8.34 -6.15 5.36
CA VAL A 73 -8.82 -4.78 5.45
C VAL A 73 -7.96 -3.88 4.56
N CYS A 74 -8.58 -3.31 3.55
CA CYS A 74 -7.92 -2.46 2.55
C CYS A 74 -8.46 -1.03 2.66
N PRO A 75 -7.84 -0.13 3.46
CA PRO A 75 -8.27 1.25 3.55
C PRO A 75 -7.95 2.02 2.28
N ASP A 76 -8.80 2.99 1.98
CA ASP A 76 -8.47 4.12 1.13
C ASP A 76 -7.87 5.21 2.03
N VAL A 77 -6.58 5.46 1.94
CA VAL A 77 -5.91 6.50 2.76
C VAL A 77 -6.59 7.85 2.50
N VAL A 78 -6.78 8.66 3.54
CA VAL A 78 -7.46 9.96 3.43
C VAL A 78 -6.99 10.77 2.22
N GLY A 79 -7.93 11.35 1.50
CA GLY A 79 -7.69 12.03 0.22
C GLY A 79 -7.65 11.11 -1.00
N ARG A 80 -7.92 9.79 -0.87
CA ARG A 80 -7.95 8.81 -1.97
C ARG A 80 -9.21 7.97 -1.91
N GLY A 81 -9.54 7.36 -3.04
CA GLY A 81 -10.64 6.41 -3.15
C GLY A 81 -11.98 6.98 -2.69
N LEU A 82 -12.60 6.30 -1.75
CA LEU A 82 -13.89 6.67 -1.15
C LEU A 82 -13.75 7.43 0.19
N SER A 83 -12.52 7.72 0.62
CA SER A 83 -12.25 8.52 1.82
C SER A 83 -12.48 10.01 1.57
N ASP A 84 -12.81 10.73 2.65
CA ASP A 84 -12.94 12.18 2.60
C ASP A 84 -11.60 12.86 2.24
N TRP A 85 -11.68 14.08 1.78
CA TRP A 85 -10.54 14.96 1.55
C TRP A 85 -10.31 15.85 2.76
N LEU A 86 -9.04 16.14 3.10
CA LEU A 86 -8.72 17.03 4.21
C LEU A 86 -9.05 18.49 3.89
N VAL A 87 -9.57 19.19 4.87
CA VAL A 87 -9.86 20.64 4.76
C VAL A 87 -8.57 21.44 4.55
N ASP A 88 -7.54 21.13 5.33
CA ASP A 88 -6.20 21.72 5.14
C ASP A 88 -5.26 20.68 4.54
N PRO A 89 -4.83 20.84 3.27
CA PRO A 89 -3.98 19.89 2.58
C PRO A 89 -2.56 19.77 3.17
N LYS A 90 -2.13 20.68 4.02
CA LYS A 90 -0.84 20.60 4.72
C LYS A 90 -0.73 19.36 5.61
N HIS A 91 -1.86 18.78 5.99
CA HIS A 91 -1.90 17.58 6.82
C HIS A 91 -1.80 16.27 6.04
N TYR A 92 -1.75 16.29 4.71
CA TYR A 92 -1.46 15.08 3.93
C TYR A 92 -0.02 14.63 4.14
N GLY A 93 0.21 13.67 5.04
CA GLY A 93 1.55 13.17 5.35
C GLY A 93 1.50 11.94 6.25
N VAL A 94 2.64 11.24 6.33
CA VAL A 94 2.77 9.99 7.09
C VAL A 94 2.27 10.12 8.53
N PRO A 95 2.53 11.19 9.31
CA PRO A 95 2.03 11.31 10.67
C PRO A 95 0.49 11.28 10.77
N GLN A 96 -0.22 11.96 9.85
CA GLN A 96 -1.69 11.91 9.80
C GLN A 96 -2.17 10.53 9.38
N TYR A 97 -1.54 9.93 8.38
CA TYR A 97 -1.93 8.59 7.91
C TYR A 97 -1.73 7.53 8.98
N VAL A 98 -0.67 7.61 9.80
CA VAL A 98 -0.46 6.74 10.96
C VAL A 98 -1.57 6.92 11.99
N ALA A 99 -1.95 8.17 12.30
CA ALA A 99 -3.05 8.43 13.24
C ALA A 99 -4.38 7.83 12.74
N ASP A 100 -4.66 7.93 11.44
CA ASP A 100 -5.85 7.34 10.82
C ASP A 100 -5.82 5.80 10.89
N MET A 101 -4.65 5.18 10.69
CA MET A 101 -4.50 3.72 10.83
C MET A 101 -4.69 3.26 12.28
N VAL A 102 -4.25 4.02 13.27
CA VAL A 102 -4.53 3.72 14.68
C VAL A 102 -6.05 3.74 14.95
N ALA A 103 -6.76 4.74 14.43
CA ALA A 103 -8.23 4.79 14.52
C ALA A 103 -8.90 3.59 13.82
N LEU A 104 -8.38 3.18 12.65
CA LEU A 104 -8.87 1.99 11.94
C LEU A 104 -8.66 0.73 12.77
N ILE A 105 -7.44 0.48 13.29
CA ILE A 105 -7.12 -0.72 14.06
C ILE A 105 -7.99 -0.79 15.33
N ALA A 106 -8.18 0.32 16.02
CA ALA A 106 -9.12 0.41 17.15
C ALA A 106 -10.55 0.05 16.73
N ARG A 107 -11.00 0.51 15.55
CA ARG A 107 -12.33 0.19 15.00
C ARG A 107 -12.51 -1.30 14.67
N LEU A 108 -11.42 -1.99 14.32
CA LEU A 108 -11.43 -3.43 14.02
C LEU A 108 -11.55 -4.29 15.27
N ASN A 109 -11.32 -3.72 16.45
CA ASN A 109 -11.38 -4.38 17.75
C ASN A 109 -10.44 -5.61 17.83
N VAL A 110 -9.18 -5.41 17.45
CA VAL A 110 -8.10 -6.40 17.54
C VAL A 110 -6.87 -5.76 18.17
N GLU A 111 -6.07 -6.55 18.88
CA GLU A 111 -4.86 -6.08 19.53
C GLU A 111 -3.68 -5.99 18.57
N THR A 112 -3.64 -6.91 17.60
CA THR A 112 -2.53 -6.98 16.64
C THR A 112 -3.03 -7.19 15.22
N VAL A 113 -2.22 -6.72 14.26
CA VAL A 113 -2.46 -6.87 12.82
C VAL A 113 -1.20 -7.32 12.10
N ASP A 114 -1.37 -7.98 10.97
CA ASP A 114 -0.33 -8.12 9.98
C ASP A 114 -0.48 -6.97 8.96
N TRP A 115 0.64 -6.49 8.41
CA TRP A 115 0.68 -5.31 7.55
C TRP A 115 1.25 -5.62 6.18
N PHE A 116 0.55 -5.21 5.14
CA PHE A 116 1.04 -5.23 3.77
C PHE A 116 0.99 -3.82 3.20
N GLY A 117 2.13 -3.15 3.07
CA GLY A 117 2.21 -1.78 2.58
C GLY A 117 2.93 -1.67 1.24
N THR A 118 2.28 -1.08 0.24
CA THR A 118 2.91 -0.77 -1.05
C THR A 118 3.35 0.69 -1.06
N SER A 119 4.63 0.96 -1.37
CA SER A 119 5.14 2.34 -1.52
C SER A 119 4.77 3.20 -0.30
N MET A 120 3.98 4.27 -0.46
CA MET A 120 3.47 5.08 0.66
C MET A 120 2.86 4.23 1.80
N GLY A 121 2.14 3.15 1.46
CA GLY A 121 1.56 2.25 2.47
C GLY A 121 2.61 1.55 3.32
N GLY A 122 3.80 1.29 2.77
CA GLY A 122 4.95 0.79 3.51
C GLY A 122 5.57 1.85 4.43
N LEU A 123 5.65 3.12 3.98
CA LEU A 123 6.12 4.23 4.82
C LEU A 123 5.20 4.45 6.03
N ILE A 124 3.88 4.35 5.82
CA ILE A 124 2.89 4.42 6.90
C ILE A 124 3.12 3.26 7.89
N GLY A 125 3.33 2.04 7.36
CA GLY A 125 3.62 0.86 8.16
C GLY A 125 4.90 1.01 8.98
N LEU A 126 5.99 1.50 8.40
CA LEU A 126 7.24 1.78 9.11
C LEU A 126 7.04 2.83 10.20
N GLY A 127 6.30 3.91 9.90
CA GLY A 127 5.97 4.93 10.89
C GLY A 127 5.17 4.37 12.08
N LEU A 128 4.21 3.48 11.83
CA LEU A 128 3.43 2.82 12.87
C LEU A 128 4.24 1.78 13.64
N ALA A 129 5.07 0.98 12.94
CA ALA A 129 5.88 -0.08 13.54
C ALA A 129 6.98 0.47 14.46
N GLY A 130 7.49 1.68 14.19
CA GLY A 130 8.48 2.36 15.02
C GLY A 130 7.94 2.95 16.32
N LEU A 131 6.62 2.95 16.52
CA LEU A 131 6.03 3.44 17.77
C LEU A 131 6.14 2.38 18.88
N PRO A 132 6.37 2.77 20.13
CA PRO A 132 6.29 1.85 21.26
C PRO A 132 4.92 1.16 21.32
N ASN A 133 4.92 -0.14 21.61
CA ASN A 133 3.70 -0.97 21.64
C ASN A 133 2.93 -1.02 20.29
N SER A 134 3.65 -0.96 19.18
CA SER A 134 3.06 -1.09 17.85
C SER A 134 2.20 -2.37 17.75
N PRO A 135 1.00 -2.29 17.16
CA PRO A 135 0.15 -3.47 16.97
C PRO A 135 0.60 -4.37 15.82
N ILE A 136 1.62 -4.00 15.05
CA ILE A 136 2.07 -4.76 13.88
C ILE A 136 2.85 -5.99 14.35
N ARG A 137 2.44 -7.18 13.86
CA ARG A 137 3.03 -8.48 14.18
C ARG A 137 3.95 -9.02 13.08
N LYS A 138 3.61 -8.77 11.82
CA LYS A 138 4.39 -9.07 10.62
C LYS A 138 4.22 -7.96 9.61
N MET A 139 5.24 -7.66 8.82
CA MET A 139 5.19 -6.59 7.84
C MET A 139 5.74 -7.03 6.49
N LEU A 140 4.98 -6.81 5.42
CA LEU A 140 5.47 -6.87 4.04
C LEU A 140 5.56 -5.43 3.51
N LEU A 141 6.77 -5.05 3.11
CA LEU A 141 7.09 -3.78 2.45
C LEU A 141 7.23 -4.04 0.95
N ASN A 142 6.26 -3.60 0.18
CA ASN A 142 6.27 -3.75 -1.27
C ASN A 142 6.90 -2.51 -1.92
N ASP A 143 8.12 -2.70 -2.36
CA ASP A 143 8.96 -1.81 -3.14
C ASP A 143 9.16 -0.42 -2.50
N VAL A 144 9.46 -0.43 -1.21
CA VAL A 144 9.79 0.78 -0.44
C VAL A 144 10.67 0.43 0.75
N GLY A 145 11.51 1.38 1.13
CA GLY A 145 12.35 1.34 2.31
C GLY A 145 12.47 2.72 2.96
N PRO A 146 13.32 2.85 3.99
CA PRO A 146 13.58 4.13 4.64
C PRO A 146 14.14 5.19 3.70
N HIS A 147 15.01 4.81 2.76
CA HIS A 147 15.55 5.68 1.71
C HIS A 147 14.76 5.54 0.42
N ILE A 148 14.45 6.66 -0.21
CA ILE A 148 13.78 6.75 -1.52
C ILE A 148 14.72 7.43 -2.49
N GLU A 149 14.94 6.80 -3.64
CA GLU A 149 15.82 7.36 -4.67
C GLU A 149 15.27 8.67 -5.23
N PRO A 150 16.09 9.73 -5.33
CA PRO A 150 15.65 11.06 -5.80
C PRO A 150 14.98 11.03 -7.18
N VAL A 151 15.47 10.19 -8.10
CA VAL A 151 14.91 10.05 -9.45
C VAL A 151 13.43 9.64 -9.44
N ALA A 152 13.03 8.82 -8.48
CA ALA A 152 11.62 8.43 -8.32
C ALA A 152 10.77 9.61 -7.82
N LEU A 153 11.31 10.41 -6.89
CA LEU A 153 10.62 11.62 -6.41
C LEU A 153 10.43 12.64 -7.54
N GLU A 154 11.45 12.83 -8.37
CA GLU A 154 11.36 13.70 -9.57
C GLU A 154 10.27 13.20 -10.52
N ARG A 155 10.26 11.88 -10.84
CA ARG A 155 9.23 11.27 -11.68
C ARG A 155 7.83 11.45 -11.10
N ILE A 156 7.65 11.19 -9.81
CA ILE A 156 6.36 11.38 -9.11
C ILE A 156 5.92 12.86 -9.21
N GLY A 157 6.82 13.79 -9.00
CA GLY A 157 6.56 15.22 -9.13
C GLY A 157 6.05 15.65 -10.52
N THR A 158 6.34 14.86 -11.57
CA THR A 158 5.87 15.18 -12.93
C THR A 158 4.35 15.00 -13.12
N TYR A 159 3.67 14.18 -12.33
CA TYR A 159 2.25 13.90 -12.48
C TYR A 159 1.39 14.17 -11.24
N LEU A 160 1.99 14.19 -10.06
CA LEU A 160 1.26 14.37 -8.81
C LEU A 160 0.58 15.74 -8.76
N GLY A 161 -0.71 15.75 -8.47
CA GLY A 161 -1.48 16.99 -8.30
C GLY A 161 -1.95 17.66 -9.58
N ARG A 162 -1.73 17.08 -10.77
CA ARG A 162 -2.17 17.68 -12.05
C ARG A 162 -3.68 17.86 -12.17
N GLY A 163 -4.48 17.00 -11.53
CA GLY A 163 -5.94 17.06 -11.62
C GLY A 163 -6.46 16.77 -13.03
N ASP A 164 -5.80 15.87 -13.77
CA ASP A 164 -6.14 15.52 -15.13
C ASP A 164 -7.59 15.01 -15.25
N THR A 165 -8.27 15.40 -16.33
CA THR A 165 -9.61 14.94 -16.66
C THR A 165 -9.68 14.37 -18.08
N PHE A 166 -10.54 13.37 -18.28
CA PHE A 166 -10.66 12.57 -19.50
C PHE A 166 -12.07 12.62 -20.05
N ALA A 167 -12.24 12.48 -21.36
CA ALA A 167 -13.56 12.43 -21.98
C ALA A 167 -14.27 11.09 -21.69
N THR A 168 -13.51 10.00 -21.54
CA THR A 168 -14.05 8.66 -21.31
C THR A 168 -13.34 7.97 -20.15
N LEU A 169 -14.02 7.00 -19.53
CA LEU A 169 -13.39 6.11 -18.53
C LEU A 169 -12.15 5.41 -19.09
N GLN A 170 -12.22 4.96 -20.36
CA GLN A 170 -11.11 4.23 -20.97
C GLN A 170 -9.87 5.11 -21.11
N GLU A 171 -9.99 6.36 -21.51
CA GLU A 171 -8.85 7.30 -21.55
C GLU A 171 -8.20 7.47 -20.16
N GLY A 172 -9.01 7.54 -19.10
CA GLY A 172 -8.50 7.60 -17.72
C GLY A 172 -7.76 6.32 -17.31
N ILE A 173 -8.30 5.15 -17.64
CA ILE A 173 -7.67 3.85 -17.41
C ILE A 173 -6.33 3.76 -18.15
N ASP A 174 -6.29 4.16 -19.42
CA ASP A 174 -5.08 4.09 -20.26
C ASP A 174 -3.99 5.04 -19.72
N ASN A 175 -4.38 6.24 -19.30
CA ASN A 175 -3.46 7.17 -18.65
C ASN A 175 -2.90 6.61 -17.33
N ALA A 176 -3.76 6.02 -16.49
CA ALA A 176 -3.31 5.39 -15.24
C ALA A 176 -2.38 4.19 -15.49
N ALA A 177 -2.65 3.39 -16.51
CA ALA A 177 -1.80 2.28 -16.93
C ALA A 177 -0.43 2.78 -17.41
N GLN A 178 -0.40 3.87 -18.18
CA GLN A 178 0.85 4.47 -18.63
C GLN A 178 1.71 4.98 -17.46
N LEU A 179 1.10 5.63 -16.46
CA LEU A 179 1.81 6.09 -15.26
C LEU A 179 2.33 4.94 -14.38
N ALA A 180 1.65 3.79 -14.44
CA ALA A 180 2.00 2.58 -13.70
C ALA A 180 2.67 1.50 -14.57
N ALA A 181 3.20 1.85 -15.74
CA ALA A 181 3.77 0.87 -16.68
C ALA A 181 4.87 -0.01 -16.08
N SER A 182 5.55 0.48 -15.05
CA SER A 182 6.58 -0.28 -14.30
C SER A 182 6.02 -1.43 -13.45
N PHE A 183 4.70 -1.53 -13.25
CA PHE A 183 4.09 -2.63 -12.46
C PHE A 183 4.32 -4.01 -13.09
N GLY A 184 4.67 -4.05 -14.35
CA GLY A 184 4.99 -5.25 -15.12
C GLY A 184 4.02 -5.50 -16.27
N PRO A 185 4.17 -6.65 -16.95
CA PRO A 185 3.34 -7.01 -18.08
C PRO A 185 1.96 -7.47 -17.60
N LEU A 186 1.03 -6.53 -17.42
CA LEU A 186 -0.37 -6.82 -17.07
C LEU A 186 -1.22 -6.91 -18.33
N THR A 187 -2.23 -7.78 -18.30
CA THR A 187 -3.24 -7.87 -19.32
C THR A 187 -4.17 -6.65 -19.33
N ALA A 188 -4.92 -6.44 -20.43
CA ALA A 188 -5.90 -5.35 -20.51
C ALA A 188 -6.97 -5.44 -19.41
N ASP A 189 -7.40 -6.66 -19.06
CA ASP A 189 -8.39 -6.88 -17.99
C ASP A 189 -7.82 -6.57 -16.60
N GLU A 190 -6.56 -6.92 -16.33
CA GLU A 190 -5.88 -6.56 -15.08
C GLU A 190 -5.70 -5.04 -14.96
N TRP A 191 -5.25 -4.36 -16.04
CA TRP A 191 -5.16 -2.91 -16.07
C TRP A 191 -6.52 -2.25 -15.80
N ARG A 192 -7.58 -2.77 -16.42
CA ARG A 192 -8.94 -2.30 -16.18
C ARG A 192 -9.37 -2.53 -14.74
N ALA A 193 -9.10 -3.71 -14.19
CA ALA A 193 -9.50 -4.07 -12.83
C ALA A 193 -8.90 -3.15 -11.76
N ILE A 194 -7.59 -2.84 -11.85
CA ILE A 194 -6.91 -2.00 -10.84
C ILE A 194 -7.06 -0.50 -11.09
N ASN A 195 -7.37 -0.05 -12.32
CA ASN A 195 -7.45 1.38 -12.63
C ASN A 195 -8.89 1.92 -12.64
N THR A 196 -9.91 1.08 -12.92
CA THR A 196 -11.32 1.53 -12.84
C THR A 196 -11.67 2.12 -11.47
N PRO A 197 -11.28 1.54 -10.33
CA PRO A 197 -11.57 2.10 -9.02
C PRO A 197 -10.92 3.46 -8.74
N LEU A 198 -9.87 3.81 -9.48
CA LEU A 198 -9.18 5.10 -9.36
C LEU A 198 -9.93 6.24 -10.03
N MET A 199 -10.94 5.94 -10.87
CA MET A 199 -11.65 6.91 -11.67
C MET A 199 -12.97 7.29 -11.02
N ARG A 200 -13.37 8.55 -11.19
CA ARG A 200 -14.71 9.07 -10.89
C ARG A 200 -15.21 9.93 -12.03
N GLU A 201 -16.51 9.86 -12.27
CA GLU A 201 -17.20 10.78 -13.15
C GLU A 201 -17.64 12.02 -12.37
N HIS A 202 -17.47 13.17 -12.98
CA HIS A 202 -17.97 14.45 -12.50
C HIS A 202 -18.28 15.35 -13.70
N GLU A 203 -19.52 15.83 -13.79
CA GLU A 203 -20.00 16.73 -14.87
C GLU A 203 -19.68 16.21 -16.28
N GLY A 204 -19.88 14.91 -16.52
CA GLY A 204 -19.65 14.28 -17.82
C GLY A 204 -18.19 14.07 -18.19
N ARG A 205 -17.27 14.27 -17.28
CA ARG A 205 -15.85 13.98 -17.44
C ARG A 205 -15.34 13.02 -16.39
N TRP A 206 -14.34 12.25 -16.74
CA TRP A 206 -13.65 11.33 -15.83
C TRP A 206 -12.39 11.97 -15.26
N GLY A 207 -12.09 11.71 -14.01
CA GLY A 207 -10.87 12.17 -13.36
C GLY A 207 -10.43 11.19 -12.27
N TYR A 208 -9.23 11.40 -11.75
CA TYR A 208 -8.74 10.57 -10.65
C TYR A 208 -9.56 10.77 -9.37
N ARG A 209 -9.75 9.68 -8.64
CA ARG A 209 -10.44 9.65 -7.35
C ARG A 209 -9.44 9.91 -6.20
N TYR A 210 -8.51 10.84 -6.39
CA TYR A 210 -7.69 11.35 -5.30
C TYR A 210 -7.70 12.88 -5.30
N ASP A 211 -7.45 13.48 -4.13
CA ASP A 211 -7.33 14.94 -4.01
C ASP A 211 -6.01 15.42 -4.63
N PRO A 212 -6.02 16.23 -5.68
CA PRO A 212 -4.78 16.78 -6.25
C PRO A 212 -3.92 17.50 -5.21
N LYS A 213 -4.52 18.03 -4.15
CA LYS A 213 -3.83 18.73 -3.08
C LYS A 213 -2.93 17.84 -2.21
N VAL A 214 -2.95 16.51 -2.39
CA VAL A 214 -1.94 15.62 -1.78
C VAL A 214 -0.51 15.98 -2.23
N ALA A 215 -0.38 16.72 -3.34
CA ALA A 215 0.88 17.27 -3.81
C ALA A 215 1.43 18.40 -2.94
N VAL A 216 0.61 19.06 -2.12
CA VAL A 216 1.04 20.27 -1.35
C VAL A 216 2.21 19.96 -0.40
N PRO A 217 2.16 18.96 0.47
CA PRO A 217 3.32 18.63 1.31
C PRO A 217 4.51 18.10 0.52
N PHE A 218 4.23 17.35 -0.55
CA PHE A 218 5.28 16.83 -1.42
C PHE A 218 6.11 17.94 -2.07
N ALA A 219 5.44 18.97 -2.58
CA ALA A 219 6.09 20.14 -3.18
C ALA A 219 6.77 21.06 -2.15
N ALA A 220 6.34 21.02 -0.89
CA ALA A 220 6.90 21.83 0.20
C ALA A 220 8.06 21.15 0.93
N ALA A 221 8.34 19.86 0.66
CA ALA A 221 9.40 19.12 1.32
C ALA A 221 10.77 19.68 0.91
N ASP A 222 11.55 20.12 1.90
CA ASP A 222 12.95 20.51 1.71
C ASP A 222 13.91 19.36 2.04
N ALA A 223 15.19 19.54 1.71
CA ALA A 223 16.20 18.50 1.93
C ALA A 223 16.37 18.13 3.42
N ASN A 224 16.18 19.09 4.33
CA ASN A 224 16.28 18.82 5.77
C ASN A 224 15.12 17.97 6.26
N ALA A 225 13.90 18.31 5.85
CA ALA A 225 12.70 17.50 6.18
C ALA A 225 12.79 16.09 5.61
N ALA A 226 13.29 15.95 4.38
CA ALA A 226 13.51 14.65 3.74
C ALA A 226 14.54 13.82 4.51
N SER A 227 15.70 14.40 4.86
CA SER A 227 16.74 13.73 5.62
C SER A 227 16.28 13.31 7.03
N LEU A 228 15.52 14.17 7.72
CA LEU A 228 14.95 13.84 9.03
C LEU A 228 13.94 12.70 8.91
N GLY A 229 13.08 12.74 7.89
CA GLY A 229 12.10 11.68 7.61
C GLY A 229 12.79 10.33 7.35
N GLU A 230 13.84 10.32 6.54
CA GLU A 230 14.66 9.14 6.28
C GLU A 230 15.30 8.59 7.56
N ALA A 231 15.91 9.44 8.39
CA ALA A 231 16.52 9.03 9.64
C ALA A 231 15.50 8.41 10.61
N ILE A 232 14.29 8.96 10.70
CA ILE A 232 13.19 8.41 11.49
C ILE A 232 12.80 7.02 10.96
N LEU A 233 12.68 6.84 9.65
CA LEU A 233 12.30 5.55 9.06
C LEU A 233 13.38 4.48 9.25
N TRP A 234 14.68 4.83 9.18
CA TRP A 234 15.78 3.93 9.52
C TRP A 234 15.75 3.52 11.00
N HIS A 235 15.50 4.48 11.89
CA HIS A 235 15.34 4.19 13.32
C HIS A 235 14.14 3.29 13.58
N SER A 236 13.00 3.55 12.91
CA SER A 236 11.80 2.71 12.99
C SER A 236 12.11 1.28 12.56
N LEU A 237 12.75 1.08 11.40
CA LEU A 237 13.10 -0.25 10.90
C LEU A 237 14.01 -0.99 11.87
N ALA A 238 15.05 -0.32 12.43
CA ALA A 238 15.99 -0.92 13.36
C ALA A 238 15.33 -1.31 14.70
N SER A 239 14.21 -0.67 15.07
CA SER A 239 13.47 -0.96 16.31
C SER A 239 12.51 -2.15 16.18
N ILE A 240 12.20 -2.58 14.95
CA ILE A 240 11.23 -3.67 14.68
C ILE A 240 11.82 -5.01 15.10
N GLN A 241 11.09 -5.75 15.95
CA GLN A 241 11.46 -7.09 16.43
C GLN A 241 10.69 -8.23 15.77
N HIS A 242 9.66 -7.92 15.00
CA HIS A 242 8.84 -8.90 14.29
C HIS A 242 9.33 -9.10 12.84
N PRO A 243 8.92 -10.20 12.17
CA PRO A 243 9.34 -10.49 10.81
C PRO A 243 8.96 -9.39 9.81
N VAL A 244 9.92 -8.98 8.98
CA VAL A 244 9.73 -8.04 7.86
C VAL A 244 10.17 -8.71 6.57
N LEU A 245 9.31 -8.70 5.56
CA LEU A 245 9.65 -9.08 4.20
C LEU A 245 9.68 -7.83 3.32
N VAL A 246 10.84 -7.53 2.76
CA VAL A 246 10.99 -6.49 1.73
C VAL A 246 10.87 -7.15 0.38
N VAL A 247 9.95 -6.67 -0.44
CA VAL A 247 9.82 -7.08 -1.84
C VAL A 247 10.27 -5.94 -2.72
N ARG A 248 11.11 -6.22 -3.72
CA ARG A 248 11.62 -5.24 -4.68
C ARG A 248 11.31 -5.69 -6.10
N GLY A 249 10.94 -4.76 -6.97
CA GLY A 249 10.95 -4.98 -8.41
C GLY A 249 12.37 -4.83 -8.98
N GLU A 250 12.81 -5.72 -9.86
CA GLU A 250 14.17 -5.70 -10.46
C GLU A 250 14.54 -4.33 -11.06
N HIS A 251 13.55 -3.67 -11.66
CA HIS A 251 13.72 -2.36 -12.32
C HIS A 251 13.18 -1.20 -11.48
N SER A 252 13.02 -1.39 -10.15
CA SER A 252 12.58 -0.30 -9.29
C SER A 252 13.54 0.89 -9.35
N ASP A 253 12.97 2.05 -9.65
CA ASP A 253 13.64 3.35 -9.58
C ASP A 253 13.48 4.04 -8.22
N LEU A 254 12.68 3.42 -7.31
CA LEU A 254 12.35 3.99 -6.00
C LEU A 254 13.15 3.31 -4.87
N LEU A 255 13.26 1.99 -4.91
CA LEU A 255 13.98 1.19 -3.92
C LEU A 255 15.22 0.58 -4.58
N SER A 256 16.42 1.06 -4.23
CA SER A 256 17.67 0.49 -4.77
C SER A 256 18.02 -0.84 -4.10
N ARG A 257 18.84 -1.66 -4.78
CA ARG A 257 19.41 -2.89 -4.19
C ARG A 257 20.25 -2.58 -2.97
N GLU A 258 21.05 -1.50 -3.04
CA GLU A 258 21.87 -1.05 -1.91
C GLU A 258 21.01 -0.74 -0.67
N THR A 259 19.88 -0.07 -0.85
CA THR A 259 18.94 0.19 0.25
C THR A 259 18.38 -1.11 0.82
N VAL A 260 18.00 -2.09 -0.01
CA VAL A 260 17.54 -3.40 0.45
C VAL A 260 18.62 -4.14 1.25
N GLU A 261 19.87 -4.14 0.78
CA GLU A 261 21.01 -4.74 1.49
C GLU A 261 21.21 -4.11 2.87
N LYS A 262 21.14 -2.77 2.96
CA LYS A 262 21.18 -2.04 4.24
C LYS A 262 20.01 -2.40 5.15
N MET A 263 18.79 -2.54 4.60
CA MET A 263 17.62 -2.95 5.39
C MET A 263 17.80 -4.35 5.97
N VAL A 264 18.26 -5.31 5.18
CA VAL A 264 18.54 -6.68 5.65
C VAL A 264 19.64 -6.69 6.70
N ALA A 265 20.68 -5.88 6.55
CA ALA A 265 21.78 -5.79 7.49
C ALA A 265 21.41 -5.07 8.81
N SER A 266 20.41 -4.17 8.79
CA SER A 266 20.02 -3.36 9.94
C SER A 266 19.02 -4.02 10.89
N GLY A 267 18.29 -5.05 10.44
CA GLY A 267 17.21 -5.68 11.20
C GLY A 267 17.38 -7.19 11.33
N GLN A 268 17.26 -7.71 12.55
CA GLN A 268 17.42 -9.17 12.80
C GLN A 268 16.34 -10.03 12.14
N ALA A 269 15.19 -9.45 11.78
CA ALA A 269 14.05 -10.15 11.22
C ALA A 269 13.69 -9.71 9.79
N VAL A 270 14.59 -8.99 9.11
CA VAL A 270 14.34 -8.48 7.74
C VAL A 270 14.86 -9.49 6.72
N THR A 271 13.97 -9.93 5.84
CA THR A 271 14.29 -10.75 4.66
C THR A 271 13.89 -10.01 3.39
N ALA A 272 14.47 -10.36 2.25
CA ALA A 272 14.18 -9.71 0.98
C ALA A 272 13.87 -10.71 -0.14
N ARG A 273 13.05 -10.28 -1.11
CA ARG A 273 12.78 -10.98 -2.38
C ARG A 273 12.74 -9.95 -3.50
N GLU A 274 13.22 -10.36 -4.68
CA GLU A 274 13.17 -9.55 -5.89
C GLU A 274 12.32 -10.24 -6.96
N PHE A 275 11.46 -9.47 -7.65
CA PHE A 275 10.70 -9.94 -8.79
C PHE A 275 11.33 -9.44 -10.09
N ALA A 276 11.65 -10.37 -10.98
CA ALA A 276 12.22 -10.07 -12.28
C ALA A 276 11.20 -9.37 -13.21
N GLY A 277 11.70 -8.47 -14.07
CA GLY A 277 10.92 -7.84 -15.14
C GLY A 277 9.89 -6.80 -14.67
N VAL A 278 9.86 -6.42 -13.39
CA VAL A 278 8.96 -5.41 -12.85
C VAL A 278 9.74 -4.28 -12.17
N GLY A 279 9.18 -3.09 -12.15
CA GLY A 279 9.73 -1.93 -11.46
C GLY A 279 8.89 -1.52 -10.25
N HIS A 280 8.73 -0.22 -10.04
CA HIS A 280 7.95 0.30 -8.90
C HIS A 280 6.45 0.38 -9.28
N ALA A 281 5.63 -0.46 -8.65
CA ALA A 281 5.90 -1.55 -7.72
C ALA A 281 5.28 -2.86 -8.23
N PRO A 282 5.75 -4.05 -7.78
CA PRO A 282 5.05 -5.31 -8.04
C PRO A 282 3.56 -5.20 -7.69
N ALA A 283 2.69 -5.58 -8.62
CA ALA A 283 1.24 -5.35 -8.50
C ALA A 283 0.51 -6.38 -7.62
N PHE A 284 1.15 -7.51 -7.31
CA PHE A 284 0.56 -8.64 -6.57
C PHE A 284 -0.76 -9.14 -7.17
N LEU A 285 -0.81 -9.19 -8.50
CA LEU A 285 -1.93 -9.75 -9.26
C LEU A 285 -1.66 -11.19 -9.70
N THR A 286 -0.38 -11.55 -9.88
CA THR A 286 0.01 -12.87 -10.39
C THR A 286 0.12 -13.90 -9.26
N PRO A 287 -0.15 -15.21 -9.53
CA PRO A 287 -0.11 -16.26 -8.51
C PRO A 287 1.24 -16.40 -7.82
N ASP A 288 2.36 -16.20 -8.52
CA ASP A 288 3.72 -16.27 -7.98
C ASP A 288 3.99 -15.15 -6.97
N GLN A 289 3.58 -13.92 -7.27
CA GLN A 289 3.68 -12.79 -6.37
C GLN A 289 2.82 -13.01 -5.12
N ILE A 290 1.56 -13.40 -5.29
CA ILE A 290 0.64 -13.69 -4.18
C ILE A 290 1.17 -14.84 -3.32
N ALA A 291 1.75 -15.90 -3.92
CA ALA A 291 2.29 -17.02 -3.18
C ALA A 291 3.45 -16.65 -2.24
N ILE A 292 4.26 -15.63 -2.60
CA ILE A 292 5.32 -15.12 -1.71
C ILE A 292 4.72 -14.45 -0.47
N ALA A 293 3.74 -13.59 -0.65
CA ALA A 293 3.02 -12.96 0.47
C ALA A 293 2.31 -14.02 1.33
N TYR A 294 1.66 -15.00 0.69
CA TYR A 294 0.93 -16.08 1.36
C TYR A 294 1.86 -16.91 2.26
N ARG A 295 3.02 -17.33 1.74
CA ARG A 295 4.04 -18.04 2.53
C ARG A 295 4.53 -17.23 3.71
N PHE A 296 4.80 -15.95 3.50
CA PHE A 296 5.29 -15.07 4.56
C PHE A 296 4.27 -14.90 5.70
N PHE A 297 3.03 -14.57 5.39
CA PHE A 297 2.03 -14.30 6.42
C PHE A 297 1.54 -15.57 7.13
N LEU A 298 1.45 -16.70 6.44
CA LEU A 298 0.93 -17.95 7.01
C LEU A 298 2.00 -18.89 7.57
N ASN A 299 3.28 -18.50 7.56
CA ASN A 299 4.41 -19.32 8.03
C ASN A 299 4.44 -20.74 7.41
N THR A 300 4.07 -20.82 6.15
CA THR A 300 4.14 -22.09 5.42
C THR A 300 5.56 -22.24 4.86
N GLU A 301 6.56 -22.30 5.73
CA GLU A 301 7.88 -22.76 5.34
C GLU A 301 7.77 -24.24 4.99
N THR A 302 7.78 -24.57 3.70
CA THR A 302 8.29 -25.86 3.28
C THR A 302 9.80 -25.79 3.49
N SER A 303 10.31 -26.66 4.34
CA SER A 303 11.72 -27.03 4.39
C SER A 303 12.11 -27.55 3.01
N GLU A 304 12.53 -26.67 2.12
CA GLU A 304 13.33 -27.00 0.93
C GLU A 304 14.71 -26.42 1.20
N ALA A 305 15.57 -27.32 1.70
CA ALA A 305 17.01 -27.16 1.77
C ALA A 305 17.62 -27.18 0.37
#